data_aabe58141e79c0f7da32d87bb55c453e
#
_entry.id   aabe58141e79c0f7da32d87bb55c453e
#
_cell.length_a   1.000
_cell.length_b   1.000
_cell.length_c   1.000
_cell.angle_alpha   90.00
_cell.angle_beta   90.00
_cell.angle_gamma   90.00
#
_symmetry.space_group_name_H-M   'P 1'
#
loop_
_entity.id
_entity.type
_entity.pdbx_description
1 polymer ?
#
loop_
_entity_poly.entity_id
_entity_poly.type
_entity_poly.pdbx_seq_one_letter_code
_entity_poly.pdbx_strand_id
1 'polypeptide(L)'
;MSAADRCALRYETLLELTSTEHHLWYQWFLEHPAAWSVPFATGRMASIGQLVLHIFAVELRYTQRLFDQEVTPWEEFSQTSIEDVFELGDNARAQLVQFLTTAPEAELDRVLTFQTLTAGTVTSSKHKIASNIFLHDIRHWGQIATVLRQHGYTDQWPHDLLLSPIEL
;
A
#
# COMPACT_ATOMS: atom_id res chain seq x y z
N MET A 1 -4.29 -23.91 -20.14
CA MET A 1 -4.56 -22.62 -19.47
C MET A 1 -5.84 -22.03 -20.03
N SER A 2 -6.81 -21.72 -19.18
CA SER A 2 -8.05 -21.04 -19.60
C SER A 2 -7.80 -19.56 -19.96
N ALA A 3 -8.79 -18.88 -20.56
CA ALA A 3 -8.69 -17.42 -20.78
C ALA A 3 -8.56 -16.67 -19.42
N ALA A 4 -9.23 -17.17 -18.37
CA ALA A 4 -9.14 -16.61 -17.04
C ALA A 4 -7.71 -16.69 -16.46
N ASP A 5 -7.00 -17.82 -16.69
CA ASP A 5 -5.61 -17.96 -16.21
C ASP A 5 -4.65 -17.00 -16.93
N ARG A 6 -4.96 -16.61 -18.17
CA ARG A 6 -4.15 -15.67 -18.95
C ARG A 6 -4.45 -14.20 -18.60
N CYS A 7 -5.60 -13.94 -17.99
CA CYS A 7 -6.04 -12.58 -17.61
C CYS A 7 -5.80 -12.28 -16.13
N ALA A 8 -5.23 -13.22 -15.35
CA ALA A 8 -4.94 -13.00 -13.94
C ALA A 8 -3.78 -12.03 -13.77
N LEU A 9 -4.00 -10.96 -13.02
CA LEU A 9 -2.92 -10.08 -12.57
C LEU A 9 -1.99 -10.85 -11.62
N ARG A 10 -0.70 -10.80 -11.91
CA ARG A 10 0.33 -11.43 -11.08
C ARG A 10 0.76 -10.48 -9.96
N TYR A 11 1.30 -11.03 -8.89
CA TYR A 11 1.88 -10.24 -7.82
C TYR A 11 3.04 -9.36 -8.31
N GLU A 12 3.86 -9.86 -9.23
CA GLU A 12 4.96 -9.11 -9.82
C GLU A 12 4.46 -7.84 -10.53
N THR A 13 3.38 -7.94 -11.30
CA THR A 13 2.75 -6.79 -11.96
C THR A 13 2.24 -5.77 -10.94
N LEU A 14 1.58 -6.23 -9.88
CA LEU A 14 1.06 -5.36 -8.82
C LEU A 14 2.19 -4.72 -8.01
N LEU A 15 3.28 -5.46 -7.75
CA LEU A 15 4.49 -4.93 -7.10
C LEU A 15 5.11 -3.81 -7.95
N GLU A 16 5.31 -4.05 -9.24
CA GLU A 16 5.89 -3.05 -10.14
C GLU A 16 5.02 -1.79 -10.21
N LEU A 17 3.69 -1.95 -10.42
CA LEU A 17 2.75 -0.84 -10.47
C LEU A 17 2.79 0.00 -9.19
N THR A 18 2.61 -0.64 -8.03
CA THR A 18 2.53 0.09 -6.77
C THR A 18 3.88 0.63 -6.31
N SER A 19 5.00 -0.04 -6.62
CA SER A 19 6.34 0.49 -6.31
C SER A 19 6.70 1.69 -7.18
N THR A 20 6.30 1.69 -8.46
CA THR A 20 6.45 2.86 -9.33
C THR A 20 5.63 4.03 -8.79
N GLU A 21 4.38 3.80 -8.39
CA GLU A 21 3.52 4.81 -7.80
C GLU A 21 4.13 5.40 -6.52
N HIS A 22 4.66 4.56 -5.61
CA HIS A 22 5.34 5.02 -4.39
C HIS A 22 6.52 5.94 -4.72
N HIS A 23 7.37 5.54 -5.68
CA HIS A 23 8.53 6.33 -6.07
C HIS A 23 8.14 7.68 -6.68
N LEU A 24 7.15 7.72 -7.55
CA LEU A 24 6.66 8.96 -8.16
C LEU A 24 6.07 9.90 -7.11
N TRP A 25 5.26 9.40 -6.18
CA TRP A 25 4.73 10.20 -5.07
C TRP A 25 5.83 10.71 -4.16
N TYR A 26 6.86 9.91 -3.85
CA TYR A 26 7.99 10.36 -3.04
C TYR A 26 8.68 11.57 -3.66
N GLN A 27 9.07 11.48 -4.93
CA GLN A 27 9.70 12.58 -5.65
C GLN A 27 8.80 13.81 -5.69
N TRP A 28 7.54 13.61 -5.99
CA TRP A 28 6.57 14.68 -6.08
C TRP A 28 6.36 15.41 -4.74
N PHE A 29 6.29 14.70 -3.61
CA PHE A 29 6.17 15.33 -2.28
C PHE A 29 7.42 16.09 -1.88
N LEU A 30 8.62 15.64 -2.28
CA LEU A 30 9.85 16.40 -2.05
C LEU A 30 9.84 17.74 -2.79
N GLU A 31 9.25 17.80 -3.98
CA GLU A 31 9.08 19.02 -4.76
C GLU A 31 7.91 19.88 -4.25
N HIS A 32 6.92 19.29 -3.60
CA HIS A 32 5.70 19.94 -3.13
C HIS A 32 5.44 19.69 -1.62
N PRO A 33 6.37 20.09 -0.73
CA PRO A 33 6.28 19.71 0.69
C PRO A 33 5.04 20.29 1.40
N ALA A 34 4.48 21.39 0.93
CA ALA A 34 3.24 21.93 1.47
C ALA A 34 2.02 21.03 1.25
N ALA A 35 2.03 20.19 0.22
CA ALA A 35 0.98 19.22 -0.08
C ALA A 35 0.84 18.14 1.02
N TRP A 36 1.92 17.86 1.76
CA TRP A 36 1.95 16.92 2.88
C TRP A 36 0.97 17.26 4.00
N SER A 37 0.75 18.54 4.21
CA SER A 37 -0.12 19.07 5.25
C SER A 37 -1.55 19.36 4.76
N VAL A 38 -1.86 19.10 3.49
CA VAL A 38 -3.22 19.28 2.98
C VAL A 38 -4.21 18.46 3.82
N PRO A 39 -5.31 19.07 4.29
CA PRO A 39 -6.29 18.40 5.13
C PRO A 39 -6.93 17.18 4.44
N PHE A 40 -6.96 16.06 5.14
CA PHE A 40 -7.68 14.85 4.74
C PHE A 40 -8.68 14.50 5.83
N ALA A 41 -9.88 15.08 5.76
CA ALA A 41 -10.90 14.96 6.80
C ALA A 41 -11.72 13.66 6.67
N THR A 42 -11.04 12.49 6.69
CA THR A 42 -11.74 11.20 6.60
C THR A 42 -11.22 10.23 7.66
N GLY A 43 -12.09 9.82 8.56
CA GLY A 43 -11.75 8.87 9.62
C GLY A 43 -10.77 9.45 10.64
N ARG A 44 -9.63 8.78 10.86
CA ARG A 44 -8.61 9.16 11.85
C ARG A 44 -7.45 9.97 11.26
N MET A 45 -7.37 10.08 9.94
CA MET A 45 -6.31 10.81 9.26
C MET A 45 -6.74 12.27 9.10
N ALA A 46 -5.89 13.20 9.54
CA ALA A 46 -6.14 14.64 9.46
C ALA A 46 -5.43 15.31 8.28
N SER A 47 -4.44 14.65 7.65
CA SER A 47 -3.68 15.20 6.52
C SER A 47 -3.31 14.13 5.51
N ILE A 48 -2.86 14.58 4.35
CA ILE A 48 -2.30 13.70 3.30
C ILE A 48 -1.12 12.90 3.84
N GLY A 49 -0.18 13.51 4.57
CA GLY A 49 0.95 12.79 5.17
C GLY A 49 0.52 11.66 6.12
N GLN A 50 -0.55 11.89 6.90
CA GLN A 50 -1.09 10.82 7.74
C GLN A 50 -1.76 9.71 6.93
N LEU A 51 -2.33 10.01 5.77
CA LEU A 51 -2.87 8.98 4.89
C LEU A 51 -1.75 8.16 4.25
N VAL A 52 -0.63 8.79 3.85
CA VAL A 52 0.56 8.06 3.34
C VAL A 52 1.14 7.17 4.43
N LEU A 53 1.32 7.68 5.65
CA LEU A 53 1.74 6.88 6.80
C LEU A 53 0.80 5.67 7.02
N HIS A 54 -0.51 5.89 6.89
CA HIS A 54 -1.50 4.81 7.03
C HIS A 54 -1.31 3.73 5.95
N ILE A 55 -1.05 4.10 4.70
CA ILE A 55 -0.79 3.14 3.61
C ILE A 55 0.36 2.20 4.03
N PHE A 56 1.49 2.76 4.37
CA PHE A 56 2.71 1.99 4.67
C PHE A 56 2.62 1.22 6.00
N ALA A 57 1.99 1.80 7.02
CA ALA A 57 1.74 1.09 8.26
C ALA A 57 0.80 -0.12 8.06
N VAL A 58 -0.20 -0.01 7.19
CA VAL A 58 -1.09 -1.14 6.84
C VAL A 58 -0.31 -2.20 6.07
N GLU A 59 0.50 -1.83 5.09
CA GLU A 59 1.34 -2.76 4.34
C GLU A 59 2.27 -3.54 5.28
N LEU A 60 3.02 -2.84 6.16
CA LEU A 60 3.89 -3.48 7.14
C LEU A 60 3.12 -4.47 8.05
N ARG A 61 2.02 -4.02 8.64
CA ARG A 61 1.23 -4.81 9.56
C ARG A 61 0.62 -6.06 8.92
N TYR A 62 0.18 -5.97 7.67
CA TYR A 62 -0.30 -7.15 6.95
C TYR A 62 0.84 -8.07 6.55
N THR A 63 1.99 -7.54 6.15
CA THR A 63 3.17 -8.33 5.84
C THR A 63 3.70 -9.09 7.07
N GLN A 64 3.71 -8.46 8.24
CA GLN A 64 4.03 -9.14 9.50
C GLN A 64 3.08 -10.33 9.77
N ARG A 65 1.78 -10.18 9.48
CA ARG A 65 0.82 -11.30 9.58
C ARG A 65 1.12 -12.41 8.58
N LEU A 66 1.53 -12.07 7.37
CA LEU A 66 1.95 -13.07 6.37
C LEU A 66 3.13 -13.93 6.88
N PHE A 67 4.04 -13.33 7.63
CA PHE A 67 5.17 -14.01 8.27
C PHE A 67 4.86 -14.62 9.65
N ASP A 68 3.62 -14.53 10.15
CA ASP A 68 3.23 -14.91 11.51
C ASP A 68 4.04 -14.19 12.62
N GLN A 69 4.49 -12.99 12.33
CA GLN A 69 5.22 -12.14 13.28
C GLN A 69 4.27 -11.36 14.18
N GLU A 70 4.81 -10.86 15.29
CA GLU A 70 4.12 -9.87 16.11
C GLU A 70 3.85 -8.61 15.27
N VAL A 71 2.64 -8.09 15.39
CA VAL A 71 2.20 -6.95 14.60
C VAL A 71 2.48 -5.65 15.34
N THR A 72 3.26 -4.76 14.75
CA THR A 72 3.56 -3.44 15.28
C THR A 72 2.28 -2.70 15.70
N PRO A 73 2.16 -2.26 16.96
CA PRO A 73 1.04 -1.45 17.43
C PRO A 73 0.89 -0.13 16.64
N TRP A 74 -0.33 0.37 16.51
CA TRP A 74 -0.57 1.63 15.79
C TRP A 74 0.12 2.83 16.44
N GLU A 75 0.27 2.79 17.75
CA GLU A 75 0.86 3.84 18.59
C GLU A 75 2.36 4.02 18.36
N GLU A 76 3.01 3.04 17.74
CA GLU A 76 4.44 3.09 17.39
C GLU A 76 4.70 3.82 16.07
N PHE A 77 3.67 4.07 15.25
CA PHE A 77 3.81 4.83 14.02
C PHE A 77 3.72 6.33 14.31
N SER A 78 4.88 6.97 14.48
CA SER A 78 5.02 8.38 14.85
C SER A 78 5.77 9.21 13.81
N GLN A 79 6.12 8.63 12.66
CA GLN A 79 6.80 9.31 11.56
C GLN A 79 5.95 10.48 11.04
N THR A 80 6.56 11.64 10.84
CA THR A 80 5.88 12.85 10.36
C THR A 80 6.55 13.48 9.17
N SER A 81 7.86 13.26 8.95
CA SER A 81 8.57 13.75 7.78
C SER A 81 8.24 12.88 6.54
N ILE A 82 8.39 13.46 5.36
CA ILE A 82 8.21 12.75 4.09
C ILE A 82 9.19 11.58 4.04
N GLU A 83 10.46 11.85 4.33
CA GLU A 83 11.56 10.89 4.25
C GLU A 83 11.31 9.69 5.17
N ASP A 84 11.02 9.92 6.46
CA ASP A 84 10.82 8.84 7.43
C ASP A 84 9.61 7.97 7.10
N VAL A 85 8.54 8.58 6.56
CA VAL A 85 7.33 7.86 6.17
C VAL A 85 7.59 6.99 4.93
N PHE A 86 8.32 7.48 3.94
CA PHE A 86 8.66 6.69 2.76
C PHE A 86 9.71 5.63 3.07
N GLU A 87 10.66 5.87 3.99
CA GLU A 87 11.57 4.83 4.49
C GLU A 87 10.81 3.67 5.16
N LEU A 88 9.77 3.98 5.95
CA LEU A 88 8.86 2.95 6.47
C LEU A 88 8.20 2.16 5.34
N GLY A 89 7.75 2.84 4.28
CA GLY A 89 7.15 2.23 3.10
C GLY A 89 8.12 1.28 2.38
N ASP A 90 9.34 1.72 2.15
CA ASP A 90 10.39 0.91 1.51
C ASP A 90 10.71 -0.35 2.32
N ASN A 91 10.79 -0.22 3.65
CA ASN A 91 10.99 -1.35 4.55
C ASN A 91 9.82 -2.34 4.53
N ALA A 92 8.58 -1.84 4.52
CA ALA A 92 7.38 -2.68 4.43
C ALA A 92 7.34 -3.43 3.08
N ARG A 93 7.63 -2.73 1.99
CA ARG A 93 7.69 -3.27 0.64
C ARG A 93 8.77 -4.34 0.50
N ALA A 94 9.96 -4.12 1.03
CA ALA A 94 11.05 -5.10 1.00
C ALA A 94 10.63 -6.41 1.70
N GLN A 95 9.94 -6.34 2.84
CA GLN A 95 9.43 -7.51 3.55
C GLN A 95 8.33 -8.22 2.75
N LEU A 96 7.40 -7.46 2.10
CA LEU A 96 6.37 -8.05 1.25
C LEU A 96 6.99 -8.80 0.07
N VAL A 97 7.96 -8.19 -0.62
CA VAL A 97 8.70 -8.84 -1.72
C VAL A 97 9.37 -10.11 -1.22
N GLN A 98 10.04 -10.07 -0.07
CA GLN A 98 10.65 -11.25 0.53
C GLN A 98 9.61 -12.37 0.73
N PHE A 99 8.44 -12.06 1.30
CA PHE A 99 7.38 -13.06 1.50
C PHE A 99 6.93 -13.66 0.17
N LEU A 100 6.59 -12.83 -0.80
CA LEU A 100 6.04 -13.28 -2.10
C LEU A 100 7.04 -14.10 -2.93
N THR A 101 8.36 -13.87 -2.73
CA THR A 101 9.41 -14.60 -3.46
C THR A 101 9.87 -15.87 -2.76
N THR A 102 9.67 -16.00 -1.44
CA THR A 102 10.19 -17.13 -0.66
C THR A 102 9.12 -18.08 -0.11
N ALA A 103 7.87 -17.59 0.02
CA ALA A 103 6.79 -18.41 0.57
C ALA A 103 6.40 -19.54 -0.40
N PRO A 104 6.27 -20.79 0.08
CA PRO A 104 5.70 -21.87 -0.73
C PRO A 104 4.24 -21.54 -1.11
N GLU A 105 3.78 -22.04 -2.25
CA GLU A 105 2.40 -21.83 -2.72
C GLU A 105 1.35 -22.24 -1.67
N ALA A 106 1.57 -23.35 -0.99
CA ALA A 106 0.70 -23.84 0.09
C ALA A 106 0.58 -22.85 1.27
N GLU A 107 1.58 -21.98 1.48
CA GLU A 107 1.54 -20.97 2.53
C GLU A 107 0.53 -19.85 2.20
N LEU A 108 0.35 -19.53 0.93
CA LEU A 108 -0.66 -18.56 0.49
C LEU A 108 -2.10 -19.01 0.77
N ASP A 109 -2.36 -20.32 0.76
CA ASP A 109 -3.68 -20.89 1.06
C ASP A 109 -3.97 -20.96 2.55
N ARG A 110 -2.97 -20.80 3.40
CA ARG A 110 -3.14 -20.85 4.85
C ARG A 110 -4.05 -19.73 5.35
N VAL A 111 -4.99 -20.10 6.20
CA VAL A 111 -6.00 -19.18 6.76
C VAL A 111 -5.54 -18.62 8.10
N LEU A 112 -5.64 -17.32 8.26
CA LEU A 112 -5.38 -16.60 9.51
C LEU A 112 -6.66 -16.02 10.08
N THR A 113 -6.75 -15.95 11.41
CA THR A 113 -7.80 -15.21 12.13
C THR A 113 -7.14 -14.15 13.01
N PHE A 114 -7.55 -12.89 12.86
CA PHE A 114 -6.96 -11.76 13.57
C PHE A 114 -7.96 -10.63 13.80
N GLN A 115 -7.65 -9.75 14.74
CA GLN A 115 -8.43 -8.56 15.02
C GLN A 115 -8.01 -7.39 14.11
N THR A 116 -9.00 -6.62 13.65
CA THR A 116 -8.81 -5.37 12.94
C THR A 116 -9.46 -4.23 13.73
N LEU A 117 -9.01 -2.99 13.51
CA LEU A 117 -9.55 -1.81 14.19
C LEU A 117 -10.99 -1.47 13.77
N THR A 118 -11.37 -1.80 12.55
CA THR A 118 -12.63 -1.32 11.95
C THR A 118 -13.64 -2.42 11.69
N ALA A 119 -13.19 -3.64 11.41
CA ALA A 119 -14.07 -4.76 11.04
C ALA A 119 -14.14 -5.87 12.12
N GLY A 120 -13.50 -5.66 13.28
CA GLY A 120 -13.44 -6.70 14.33
C GLY A 120 -12.62 -7.90 13.89
N THR A 121 -13.11 -9.12 14.21
CA THR A 121 -12.44 -10.38 13.86
C THR A 121 -12.58 -10.66 12.36
N VAL A 122 -11.45 -10.88 11.70
CA VAL A 122 -11.39 -11.26 10.28
C VAL A 122 -10.70 -12.61 10.15
N THR A 123 -11.27 -13.49 9.32
CA THR A 123 -10.66 -14.78 8.93
C THR A 123 -10.45 -14.76 7.43
N SER A 124 -9.21 -14.98 6.98
CA SER A 124 -8.84 -14.84 5.57
C SER A 124 -7.60 -15.65 5.22
N SER A 125 -7.48 -16.11 3.97
CA SER A 125 -6.25 -16.70 3.47
C SER A 125 -5.13 -15.66 3.36
N LYS A 126 -3.88 -16.10 3.44
CA LYS A 126 -2.72 -15.24 3.20
C LYS A 126 -2.72 -14.68 1.78
N HIS A 127 -3.20 -15.45 0.79
CA HIS A 127 -3.43 -14.96 -0.58
C HIS A 127 -4.32 -13.71 -0.60
N LYS A 128 -5.48 -13.75 0.08
CA LYS A 128 -6.39 -12.60 0.13
C LYS A 128 -5.79 -11.43 0.90
N ILE A 129 -5.00 -11.69 1.95
CA ILE A 129 -4.30 -10.64 2.71
C ILE A 129 -3.27 -9.96 1.82
N ALA A 130 -2.42 -10.71 1.10
CA ALA A 130 -1.43 -10.17 0.18
C ALA A 130 -2.08 -9.36 -0.95
N SER A 131 -3.13 -9.88 -1.58
CA SER A 131 -3.89 -9.14 -2.60
C SER A 131 -4.49 -7.84 -2.06
N ASN A 132 -4.97 -7.87 -0.80
CA ASN A 132 -5.56 -6.69 -0.18
C ASN A 132 -4.53 -5.58 0.07
N ILE A 133 -3.26 -5.88 0.29
CA ILE A 133 -2.20 -4.86 0.43
C ILE A 133 -2.18 -3.98 -0.81
N PHE A 134 -2.08 -4.56 -2.00
CA PHE A 134 -2.04 -3.81 -3.27
C PHE A 134 -3.32 -3.02 -3.55
N LEU A 135 -4.49 -3.64 -3.32
CA LEU A 135 -5.78 -2.98 -3.53
C LEU A 135 -6.00 -1.82 -2.55
N HIS A 136 -5.48 -1.95 -1.34
CA HIS A 136 -5.51 -0.90 -0.34
C HIS A 136 -4.65 0.30 -0.76
N ASP A 137 -3.44 0.04 -1.23
CA ASP A 137 -2.51 1.04 -1.77
C ASP A 137 -3.16 1.82 -2.92
N ILE A 138 -3.55 1.13 -3.98
CA ILE A 138 -4.16 1.73 -5.18
C ILE A 138 -5.35 2.60 -4.81
N ARG A 139 -6.21 2.12 -3.90
CA ARG A 139 -7.37 2.88 -3.44
C ARG A 139 -6.98 4.19 -2.77
N HIS A 140 -5.97 4.16 -1.89
CA HIS A 140 -5.57 5.33 -1.13
C HIS A 140 -4.76 6.32 -1.97
N TRP A 141 -3.92 5.87 -2.89
CA TRP A 141 -3.26 6.77 -3.83
C TRP A 141 -4.26 7.51 -4.71
N GLY A 142 -5.31 6.85 -5.17
CA GLY A 142 -6.41 7.53 -5.87
C GLY A 142 -7.15 8.57 -5.02
N GLN A 143 -7.28 8.34 -3.71
CA GLN A 143 -7.84 9.35 -2.79
C GLN A 143 -6.90 10.54 -2.63
N ILE A 144 -5.59 10.30 -2.45
CA ILE A 144 -4.56 11.35 -2.37
C ILE A 144 -4.60 12.23 -3.62
N ALA A 145 -4.52 11.63 -4.81
CA ALA A 145 -4.58 12.35 -6.07
C ALA A 145 -5.85 13.22 -6.18
N THR A 146 -7.00 12.67 -5.79
CA THR A 146 -8.29 13.39 -5.83
C THR A 146 -8.29 14.59 -4.90
N VAL A 147 -7.85 14.42 -3.65
CA VAL A 147 -7.84 15.51 -2.66
C VAL A 147 -6.83 16.58 -3.03
N LEU A 148 -5.65 16.21 -3.48
CA LEU A 148 -4.63 17.15 -3.91
C LEU A 148 -5.10 18.00 -5.10
N ARG A 149 -5.77 17.41 -6.09
CA ARG A 149 -6.38 18.17 -7.22
C ARG A 149 -7.44 19.17 -6.74
N GLN A 150 -8.25 18.83 -5.73
CA GLN A 150 -9.21 19.74 -5.13
C GLN A 150 -8.55 20.96 -4.43
N HIS A 151 -7.27 20.81 -4.02
CA HIS A 151 -6.47 21.87 -3.41
C HIS A 151 -5.53 22.57 -4.40
N GLY A 152 -5.72 22.35 -5.71
CA GLY A 152 -4.97 23.03 -6.76
C GLY A 152 -3.61 22.40 -7.11
N TYR A 153 -3.29 21.23 -6.56
CA TYR A 153 -2.11 20.48 -6.95
C TYR A 153 -2.42 19.56 -8.14
N THR A 154 -1.46 19.36 -9.02
CA THR A 154 -1.57 18.42 -10.14
C THR A 154 -0.36 17.48 -10.14
N ASP A 155 -0.64 16.20 -10.20
CA ASP A 155 0.34 15.17 -10.54
C ASP A 155 0.56 15.13 -12.06
N GLN A 156 1.70 14.64 -12.50
CA GLN A 156 2.11 14.67 -13.91
C GLN A 156 2.19 13.28 -14.57
N TRP A 157 1.71 12.25 -13.89
CA TRP A 157 1.72 10.88 -14.43
C TRP A 157 0.34 10.23 -14.39
N PRO A 158 0.06 9.29 -15.30
CA PRO A 158 -1.16 8.51 -15.27
C PRO A 158 -1.12 7.49 -14.14
N HIS A 159 -2.23 7.35 -13.40
CA HIS A 159 -2.39 6.35 -12.33
C HIS A 159 -3.01 5.04 -12.85
N ASP A 160 -3.32 4.95 -14.12
CA ASP A 160 -3.98 3.79 -14.73
C ASP A 160 -2.96 2.77 -15.23
N LEU A 161 -3.15 1.50 -14.88
CA LEU A 161 -2.33 0.40 -15.38
C LEU A 161 -2.24 0.38 -16.91
N LEU A 162 -3.34 0.71 -17.61
CA LEU A 162 -3.39 0.77 -19.08
C LEU A 162 -2.36 1.75 -19.67
N LEU A 163 -2.04 2.81 -18.94
CA LEU A 163 -1.15 3.89 -19.40
C LEU A 163 0.26 3.76 -18.83
N SER A 164 0.49 2.77 -17.96
CA SER A 164 1.81 2.47 -17.42
C SER A 164 2.66 1.73 -18.46
N PRO A 165 3.99 1.75 -18.34
CA PRO A 165 4.88 0.99 -19.22
C PRO A 165 4.94 -0.51 -18.91
N ILE A 166 4.15 -0.98 -17.94
CA ILE A 166 4.16 -2.37 -17.46
C ILE A 166 3.49 -3.28 -18.49
N GLU A 167 4.20 -4.33 -18.90
CA GLU A 167 3.67 -5.37 -19.79
C GLU A 167 3.00 -6.50 -18.96
N LEU A 168 1.87 -7.03 -19.44
CA LEU A 168 1.10 -8.11 -18.81
C LEU A 168 1.41 -9.49 -19.44
#